data_ed2356cafaebcd7edf792da577508acd
#
_entry.id   ed2356cafaebcd7edf792da577508acd
#
_cell.length_a   1.000
_cell.length_b   1.000
_cell.length_c   1.000
_cell.angle_alpha   90.00
_cell.angle_beta   90.00
_cell.angle_gamma   90.00
#
_symmetry.space_group_name_H-M   'P 1'
#
loop_
_entity.id
_entity.type
_entity.pdbx_description
1 polymer ?
#
loop_
_entity_poly.entity_id
_entity_poly.type
_entity_poly.pdbx_seq_one_letter_code
_entity_poly.pdbx_strand_id
1 'polypeptide(L)'
;MFVQAAVTVGVNSYESERSIVFPGVNRTATSDYTGQQYSGIVSVGRHYQVNETIITPIASLRASHVRVDSYTEKGAGDLNLNIDSQDYNLVQSTLGVKAERIIRSGSNFYAPEVHAKWMHDFNSTTMSQNAAFTGGGASFNAQGIEQDKNLYNVGAGITFLSCNCDTDTWAVKALYDYDWNDSEYSSHQVSLVASLKF
;
A
#
# COMPACT_ATOMS: atom_id res chain seq x y z
N MET A 1 -9.89 6.81 23.83
CA MET A 1 -9.81 5.56 23.06
C MET A 1 -10.65 5.75 21.81
N PHE A 2 -10.18 5.30 20.68
CA PHE A 2 -10.92 5.31 19.42
C PHE A 2 -10.84 3.94 18.74
N VAL A 3 -11.82 3.66 17.91
CA VAL A 3 -11.84 2.53 16.99
C VAL A 3 -12.18 3.08 15.61
N GLN A 4 -11.45 2.65 14.61
CA GLN A 4 -11.68 3.02 13.22
C GLN A 4 -11.79 1.75 12.39
N ALA A 5 -12.69 1.75 11.41
CA ALA A 5 -12.79 0.68 10.44
C ALA A 5 -12.97 1.29 9.05
N ALA A 6 -12.37 0.68 8.05
CA ALA A 6 -12.55 1.04 6.65
C ALA A 6 -12.66 -0.21 5.79
N VAL A 7 -13.45 -0.13 4.74
CA VAL A 7 -13.59 -1.16 3.71
C VAL A 7 -13.31 -0.50 2.37
N THR A 8 -12.52 -1.17 1.55
CA THR A 8 -12.22 -0.74 0.18
C THR A 8 -12.60 -1.85 -0.78
N VAL A 9 -13.30 -1.48 -1.83
CA VAL A 9 -13.61 -2.35 -2.97
C VAL A 9 -13.09 -1.65 -4.22
N GLY A 10 -12.37 -2.37 -5.05
CA GLY A 10 -11.79 -1.84 -6.28
C GLY A 10 -11.89 -2.82 -7.44
N VAL A 11 -12.00 -2.27 -8.63
CA VAL A 11 -11.82 -2.98 -9.89
C VAL A 11 -10.65 -2.32 -10.59
N ASN A 12 -9.66 -3.13 -10.97
CA ASN A 12 -8.45 -2.68 -11.63
C ASN A 12 -8.44 -3.18 -13.06
N SER A 13 -8.02 -2.36 -13.99
CA SER A 13 -7.72 -2.73 -15.38
C SER A 13 -6.22 -2.67 -15.57
N TYR A 14 -5.67 -3.70 -16.17
CA TYR A 14 -4.24 -3.85 -16.41
C TYR A 14 -3.98 -3.99 -17.89
N GLU A 15 -2.95 -3.32 -18.35
CA GLU A 15 -2.36 -3.49 -19.67
C GLU A 15 -0.92 -3.99 -19.48
N SER A 16 -0.52 -4.99 -20.23
CA SER A 16 0.83 -5.54 -20.15
C SER A 16 1.42 -5.72 -21.55
N GLU A 17 2.72 -5.45 -21.65
CA GLU A 17 3.50 -5.64 -22.86
C GLU A 17 4.76 -6.45 -22.54
N ARG A 18 5.01 -7.51 -23.33
CA ARG A 18 6.19 -8.35 -23.20
C ARG A 18 6.93 -8.45 -24.53
N SER A 19 8.14 -7.90 -24.57
CA SER A 19 9.03 -7.98 -25.73
C SER A 19 9.77 -9.31 -25.76
N ILE A 20 9.78 -9.97 -26.92
CA ILE A 20 10.40 -11.27 -27.16
C ILE A 20 11.42 -11.10 -28.28
N VAL A 21 12.71 -11.07 -27.92
CA VAL A 21 13.80 -10.81 -28.87
C VAL A 21 14.88 -11.88 -28.73
N PHE A 22 15.07 -12.66 -29.81
CA PHE A 22 16.16 -13.61 -29.96
C PHE A 22 16.46 -13.83 -31.45
N PRO A 23 17.56 -14.50 -31.86
CA PRO A 23 17.91 -14.65 -33.27
C PRO A 23 16.75 -15.18 -34.11
N GLY A 24 16.31 -14.37 -35.10
CA GLY A 24 15.20 -14.70 -36.00
C GLY A 24 13.80 -14.38 -35.46
N VAL A 25 13.67 -13.89 -34.25
CA VAL A 25 12.38 -13.51 -33.62
C VAL A 25 12.49 -12.14 -32.98
N ASN A 26 11.56 -11.27 -33.39
CA ASN A 26 11.31 -9.97 -32.73
C ASN A 26 9.79 -9.76 -32.71
N ARG A 27 9.16 -10.04 -31.58
CA ARG A 27 7.72 -9.97 -31.39
C ARG A 27 7.38 -9.30 -30.09
N THR A 28 6.20 -8.70 -30.04
CA THR A 28 5.64 -8.12 -28.82
C THR A 28 4.32 -8.81 -28.53
N ALA A 29 4.19 -9.33 -27.31
CA ALA A 29 2.93 -9.84 -26.78
C ALA A 29 2.28 -8.77 -25.93
N THR A 30 0.99 -8.52 -26.11
CA THR A 30 0.19 -7.57 -25.36
C THR A 30 -0.98 -8.27 -24.70
N SER A 31 -1.44 -7.77 -23.58
CA SER A 31 -2.63 -8.28 -22.92
C SER A 31 -3.36 -7.20 -22.13
N ASP A 32 -4.68 -7.31 -22.12
CA ASP A 32 -5.62 -6.51 -21.33
C ASP A 32 -6.36 -7.47 -20.40
N TYR A 33 -6.39 -7.18 -19.10
CA TYR A 33 -7.09 -8.00 -18.14
C TYR A 33 -7.56 -7.18 -16.94
N THR A 34 -8.47 -7.77 -16.16
CA THR A 34 -9.09 -7.12 -15.02
C THR A 34 -8.75 -7.84 -13.72
N GLY A 35 -8.91 -7.14 -12.64
CA GLY A 35 -8.79 -7.71 -11.31
C GLY A 35 -9.71 -7.00 -10.32
N GLN A 36 -10.10 -7.71 -9.29
CA GLN A 36 -10.96 -7.23 -8.23
C GLN A 36 -10.19 -7.23 -6.92
N GLN A 37 -10.42 -6.20 -6.11
CA GLN A 37 -9.79 -6.04 -4.81
C GLN A 37 -10.84 -5.77 -3.74
N TYR A 38 -10.73 -6.50 -2.63
CA TYR A 38 -11.51 -6.30 -1.43
C TYR A 38 -10.54 -6.15 -0.26
N SER A 39 -10.68 -5.10 0.54
CA SER A 39 -9.82 -4.88 1.68
C SER A 39 -10.62 -4.32 2.85
N GLY A 40 -10.33 -4.81 4.04
CA GLY A 40 -10.86 -4.32 5.28
C GLY A 40 -9.73 -4.02 6.27
N ILE A 41 -9.85 -2.95 7.03
CA ILE A 41 -8.94 -2.61 8.13
C ILE A 41 -9.74 -2.21 9.35
N VAL A 42 -9.30 -2.69 10.50
CA VAL A 42 -9.78 -2.24 11.80
C VAL A 42 -8.58 -1.78 12.61
N SER A 43 -8.70 -0.62 13.23
CA SER A 43 -7.65 -0.01 14.04
C SER A 43 -8.21 0.42 15.38
N VAL A 44 -7.45 0.21 16.43
CA VAL A 44 -7.75 0.70 17.78
C VAL A 44 -6.59 1.52 18.29
N GLY A 45 -6.87 2.57 19.05
CA GLY A 45 -5.85 3.40 19.66
C GLY A 45 -6.36 4.18 20.87
N ARG A 46 -5.42 4.70 21.62
CA ARG A 46 -5.75 5.54 22.77
C ARG A 46 -4.77 6.70 22.90
N HIS A 47 -5.32 7.91 23.06
CA HIS A 47 -4.51 9.09 23.33
C HIS A 47 -4.18 9.16 24.82
N TYR A 48 -2.90 9.28 25.12
CA TYR A 48 -2.36 9.54 26.44
C TYR A 48 -1.69 10.91 26.43
N GLN A 49 -2.18 11.82 27.25
CA GLN A 49 -1.58 13.13 27.39
C GLN A 49 -0.52 13.09 28.48
N VAL A 50 0.71 13.41 28.10
CA VAL A 50 1.86 13.54 28.99
C VAL A 50 2.41 14.95 28.82
N ASN A 51 2.09 15.84 29.75
CA ASN A 51 2.33 17.28 29.65
C ASN A 51 1.66 17.85 28.37
N GLU A 52 2.46 18.44 27.48
CA GLU A 52 2.03 19.04 26.22
C GLU A 52 2.11 18.06 25.02
N THR A 53 2.50 16.82 25.29
CA THR A 53 2.68 15.79 24.28
C THR A 53 1.56 14.76 24.37
N ILE A 54 0.99 14.39 23.23
CA ILE A 54 0.00 13.32 23.11
C ILE A 54 0.72 12.10 22.53
N ILE A 55 0.74 11.01 23.29
CA ILE A 55 1.29 9.72 22.86
C ILE A 55 0.11 8.81 22.52
N THR A 56 0.13 8.24 21.33
CA THR A 56 -0.96 7.41 20.81
C THR A 56 -0.43 6.06 20.34
N PRO A 57 -0.48 5.02 21.18
CA PRO A 57 -0.32 3.66 20.72
C PRO A 57 -1.50 3.26 19.83
N ILE A 58 -1.22 2.51 18.76
CA ILE A 58 -2.17 2.07 17.74
C ILE A 58 -1.89 0.60 17.44
N ALA A 59 -2.96 -0.17 17.34
CA ALA A 59 -2.92 -1.52 16.80
C ALA A 59 -3.96 -1.63 15.67
N SER A 60 -3.60 -2.30 14.58
CA SER A 60 -4.49 -2.50 13.45
C SER A 60 -4.39 -3.92 12.90
N LEU A 61 -5.48 -4.39 12.33
CA LEU A 61 -5.53 -5.62 11.55
C LEU A 61 -6.13 -5.29 10.18
N ARG A 62 -5.43 -5.67 9.13
CA ARG A 62 -5.87 -5.54 7.74
C ARG A 62 -6.03 -6.93 7.14
N ALA A 63 -7.12 -7.13 6.40
CA ALA A 63 -7.29 -8.26 5.51
C ALA A 63 -7.56 -7.74 4.10
N SER A 64 -6.88 -8.29 3.11
CA SER A 64 -7.08 -7.96 1.70
C SER A 64 -7.14 -9.21 0.86
N HIS A 65 -8.02 -9.21 -0.13
CA HIS A 65 -8.12 -10.22 -1.16
C HIS A 65 -8.07 -9.52 -2.51
N VAL A 66 -7.17 -9.97 -3.37
CA VAL A 66 -7.03 -9.49 -4.75
C VAL A 66 -7.15 -10.70 -5.67
N ARG A 67 -8.09 -10.63 -6.60
CA ARG A 67 -8.24 -11.62 -7.66
C ARG A 67 -7.91 -10.98 -8.99
N VAL A 68 -7.03 -11.60 -9.74
CA VAL A 68 -6.70 -11.25 -11.13
C VAL A 68 -7.29 -12.31 -12.03
N ASP A 69 -8.06 -11.88 -13.04
CA ASP A 69 -8.69 -12.78 -13.99
C ASP A 69 -7.66 -13.43 -14.89
N SER A 70 -7.97 -14.63 -15.40
CA SER A 70 -7.16 -15.28 -16.44
C SER A 70 -7.17 -14.46 -17.71
N TYR A 71 -6.08 -14.50 -18.45
CA TYR A 71 -5.96 -13.79 -19.72
C TYR A 71 -5.04 -14.51 -20.71
N THR A 72 -5.18 -14.12 -21.97
CA THR A 72 -4.34 -14.61 -23.06
C THR A 72 -3.66 -13.44 -23.75
N GLU A 73 -2.36 -13.52 -23.90
CA GLU A 73 -1.57 -12.57 -24.69
C GLU A 73 -1.93 -12.64 -26.17
N LYS A 74 -1.70 -11.53 -26.88
CA LYS A 74 -1.90 -11.37 -28.32
C LYS A 74 -0.65 -10.73 -28.95
N GLY A 75 -0.46 -10.94 -30.26
CA GLY A 75 0.60 -10.27 -31.03
C GLY A 75 1.85 -11.09 -31.25
N ALA A 76 2.16 -12.08 -30.41
CA ALA A 76 3.36 -12.90 -30.58
C ALA A 76 3.12 -14.29 -31.23
N GLY A 77 1.89 -14.61 -31.66
CA GLY A 77 1.55 -15.91 -32.27
C GLY A 77 1.69 -17.04 -31.27
N ASP A 78 2.35 -18.13 -31.61
CA ASP A 78 2.55 -19.31 -30.76
C ASP A 78 3.35 -19.03 -29.48
N LEU A 79 4.01 -17.87 -29.40
CA LEU A 79 4.75 -17.42 -28.22
C LEU A 79 3.89 -16.58 -27.26
N ASN A 80 2.61 -16.35 -27.56
CA ASN A 80 1.68 -15.80 -26.59
C ASN A 80 1.50 -16.75 -25.42
N LEU A 81 1.19 -16.22 -24.25
CA LEU A 81 0.89 -17.00 -23.04
C LEU A 81 -0.60 -16.98 -22.74
N ASN A 82 -1.11 -18.14 -22.34
CA ASN A 82 -2.34 -18.27 -21.56
C ASN A 82 -1.93 -18.26 -20.09
N ILE A 83 -2.49 -17.35 -19.34
CA ILE A 83 -2.16 -17.14 -17.92
C ILE A 83 -3.42 -17.38 -17.10
N ASP A 84 -3.29 -18.26 -16.10
CA ASP A 84 -4.39 -18.63 -15.22
C ASP A 84 -4.75 -17.47 -14.28
N SER A 85 -5.99 -17.47 -13.79
CA SER A 85 -6.44 -16.54 -12.75
C SER A 85 -5.64 -16.72 -11.46
N GLN A 86 -5.47 -15.64 -10.69
CA GLN A 86 -4.69 -15.64 -9.47
C GLN A 86 -5.44 -14.97 -8.34
N ASP A 87 -5.32 -15.54 -7.15
CA ASP A 87 -5.88 -15.02 -5.92
C ASP A 87 -4.74 -14.71 -4.93
N TYR A 88 -4.71 -13.48 -4.42
CA TYR A 88 -3.76 -13.04 -3.42
C TYR A 88 -4.49 -12.66 -2.14
N ASN A 89 -4.05 -13.23 -1.04
CA ASN A 89 -4.60 -12.95 0.27
C ASN A 89 -3.52 -12.33 1.15
N LEU A 90 -3.83 -11.22 1.80
CA LEU A 90 -2.98 -10.56 2.78
C LEU A 90 -3.73 -10.47 4.09
N VAL A 91 -3.12 -10.94 5.16
CA VAL A 91 -3.55 -10.66 6.53
C VAL A 91 -2.36 -10.07 7.28
N GLN A 92 -2.48 -8.80 7.66
CA GLN A 92 -1.38 -8.03 8.22
C GLN A 92 -1.79 -7.36 9.52
N SER A 93 -0.98 -7.51 10.56
CA SER A 93 -1.09 -6.70 11.78
C SER A 93 -0.14 -5.52 11.74
N THR A 94 -0.53 -4.43 12.37
CA THR A 94 0.31 -3.26 12.59
C THR A 94 0.29 -2.90 14.06
N LEU A 95 1.46 -2.73 14.66
CA LEU A 95 1.65 -2.12 15.97
C LEU A 95 2.44 -0.83 15.79
N GLY A 96 1.96 0.25 16.36
CA GLY A 96 2.60 1.54 16.19
C GLY A 96 2.42 2.46 17.38
N VAL A 97 3.25 3.48 17.43
CA VAL A 97 3.14 4.59 18.35
C VAL A 97 3.38 5.91 17.63
N LYS A 98 2.53 6.88 17.91
CA LYS A 98 2.68 8.26 17.47
C LYS A 98 2.84 9.16 18.67
N ALA A 99 3.75 10.11 18.60
CA ALA A 99 3.88 11.20 19.54
C ALA A 99 3.70 12.53 18.80
N GLU A 100 2.82 13.38 19.28
CA GLU A 100 2.55 14.70 18.72
C GLU A 100 2.47 15.75 19.82
N ARG A 101 2.89 16.97 19.53
CA ARG A 101 2.81 18.11 20.45
C ARG A 101 2.09 19.26 19.78
N ILE A 102 1.08 19.81 20.46
CA ILE A 102 0.35 20.98 19.96
C ILE A 102 1.01 22.24 20.51
N ILE A 103 1.52 23.08 19.62
CA ILE A 103 2.18 24.35 19.93
C ILE A 103 1.30 25.47 19.40
N ARG A 104 0.90 26.38 20.28
CA ARG A 104 0.11 27.58 19.91
C ARG A 104 1.04 28.77 19.75
N SER A 105 0.89 29.49 18.64
CA SER A 105 1.59 30.75 18.35
C SER A 105 0.63 31.76 17.76
N GLY A 106 0.12 32.66 18.61
CA GLY A 106 -0.94 33.60 18.24
C GLY A 106 -2.24 32.88 17.89
N SER A 107 -2.77 33.11 16.67
CA SER A 107 -3.95 32.42 16.13
C SER A 107 -3.61 31.10 15.41
N ASN A 108 -2.34 30.74 15.28
CA ASN A 108 -1.90 29.56 14.57
C ASN A 108 -1.54 28.41 15.53
N PHE A 109 -1.74 27.18 15.07
CA PHE A 109 -1.32 25.97 15.77
C PHE A 109 -0.37 25.17 14.90
N TYR A 110 0.67 24.66 15.52
CA TYR A 110 1.64 23.75 14.91
C TYR A 110 1.59 22.42 15.68
N ALA A 111 1.49 21.33 14.97
CA ALA A 111 1.53 20.00 15.59
C ALA A 111 2.64 19.16 14.94
N PRO A 112 3.89 19.30 15.39
CA PRO A 112 4.93 18.34 15.01
C PRO A 112 4.57 16.96 15.54
N GLU A 113 4.84 15.93 14.73
CA GLU A 113 4.61 14.53 15.07
C GLU A 113 5.77 13.65 14.65
N VAL A 114 5.98 12.58 15.39
CA VAL A 114 6.85 11.47 15.03
C VAL A 114 6.11 10.17 15.27
N HIS A 115 6.39 9.15 14.47
CA HIS A 115 5.80 7.84 14.67
C HIS A 115 6.75 6.71 14.29
N ALA A 116 6.48 5.55 14.86
CA ALA A 116 7.10 4.30 14.48
C ALA A 116 6.03 3.21 14.40
N LYS A 117 6.16 2.31 13.43
CA LYS A 117 5.23 1.20 13.19
C LYS A 117 6.02 -0.05 12.84
N TRP A 118 5.51 -1.18 13.29
CA TRP A 118 5.91 -2.51 12.86
C TRP A 118 4.69 -3.19 12.24
N MET A 119 4.86 -3.69 11.04
CA MET A 119 3.85 -4.41 10.29
C MET A 119 4.31 -5.85 10.11
N HIS A 120 3.42 -6.81 10.39
CA HIS A 120 3.69 -8.22 10.22
C HIS A 120 2.64 -8.88 9.35
N ASP A 121 3.10 -9.51 8.27
CA ASP A 121 2.25 -10.27 7.35
C ASP A 121 2.20 -11.73 7.77
N PHE A 122 0.97 -12.23 8.02
CA PHE A 122 0.73 -13.62 8.40
C PHE A 122 0.69 -14.56 7.21
N ASN A 123 0.45 -14.05 6.02
CA ASN A 123 0.26 -14.82 4.78
C ASN A 123 1.40 -14.56 3.79
N SER A 124 2.67 -14.74 4.19
CA SER A 124 3.76 -14.65 3.22
C SER A 124 3.59 -15.75 2.16
N THR A 125 2.96 -15.40 1.06
CA THR A 125 2.79 -16.30 -0.08
C THR A 125 3.75 -15.82 -1.16
N THR A 126 4.69 -16.67 -1.56
CA THR A 126 5.43 -16.45 -2.79
C THR A 126 4.43 -16.35 -3.92
N MET A 127 4.38 -15.19 -4.58
CA MET A 127 3.52 -15.03 -5.74
C MET A 127 3.93 -16.04 -6.80
N SER A 128 3.03 -16.87 -7.27
CA SER A 128 3.30 -17.83 -8.32
C SER A 128 2.26 -17.73 -9.41
N GLN A 129 2.67 -17.86 -10.66
CA GLN A 129 1.83 -17.71 -11.84
C GLN A 129 1.97 -18.92 -12.73
N ASN A 130 0.86 -19.60 -13.02
CA ASN A 130 0.83 -20.66 -14.01
C ASN A 130 0.58 -20.08 -15.39
N ALA A 131 1.40 -20.48 -16.34
CA ALA A 131 1.30 -20.06 -17.73
C ALA A 131 1.58 -21.22 -18.69
N ALA A 132 0.99 -21.15 -19.90
CA ALA A 132 1.26 -22.06 -20.98
C ALA A 132 1.36 -21.28 -22.31
N PHE A 133 2.21 -21.72 -23.23
CA PHE A 133 2.26 -21.15 -24.56
C PHE A 133 1.01 -21.52 -25.38
N THR A 134 0.45 -20.56 -26.14
CA THR A 134 -0.69 -20.83 -27.02
C THR A 134 -0.34 -21.77 -28.16
N GLY A 135 0.92 -21.81 -28.58
CA GLY A 135 1.43 -22.76 -29.59
C GLY A 135 1.55 -24.20 -29.11
N GLY A 136 1.24 -24.48 -27.82
CA GLY A 136 1.29 -25.79 -27.22
C GLY A 136 2.52 -26.02 -26.36
N GLY A 137 2.58 -27.16 -25.69
CA GLY A 137 3.60 -27.52 -24.71
C GLY A 137 3.03 -27.67 -23.28
N ALA A 138 3.91 -28.01 -22.34
CA ALA A 138 3.51 -28.12 -20.94
C ALA A 138 3.35 -26.72 -20.31
N SER A 139 2.42 -26.60 -19.38
CA SER A 139 2.36 -25.42 -18.52
C SER A 139 3.61 -25.33 -17.62
N PHE A 140 3.97 -24.12 -17.28
CA PHE A 140 5.07 -23.82 -16.35
C PHE A 140 4.59 -22.86 -15.28
N ASN A 141 5.27 -22.91 -14.14
CA ASN A 141 5.00 -22.02 -13.02
C ASN A 141 6.14 -21.01 -12.92
N ALA A 142 5.81 -19.72 -13.00
CA ALA A 142 6.72 -18.63 -12.74
C ALA A 142 6.55 -18.22 -11.26
N GLN A 143 7.60 -18.35 -10.47
CA GLN A 143 7.63 -17.92 -9.08
C GLN A 143 8.18 -16.51 -8.98
N GLY A 144 7.50 -15.66 -8.24
CA GLY A 144 7.97 -14.33 -7.88
C GLY A 144 8.96 -14.37 -6.71
N ILE A 145 9.34 -13.20 -6.28
CA ILE A 145 10.23 -13.02 -5.13
C ILE A 145 9.43 -13.29 -3.84
N GLU A 146 10.03 -14.02 -2.92
CA GLU A 146 9.48 -14.19 -1.57
C GLU A 146 9.48 -12.84 -0.86
N GLN A 147 8.33 -12.43 -0.34
CA GLN A 147 8.21 -11.18 0.40
C GLN A 147 8.50 -11.40 1.88
N ASP A 148 9.24 -10.49 2.48
CA ASP A 148 9.45 -10.50 3.93
C ASP A 148 8.15 -10.29 4.68
N LYS A 149 8.07 -10.97 5.81
CA LYS A 149 6.92 -10.88 6.71
C LYS A 149 6.86 -9.59 7.52
N ASN A 150 8.01 -8.96 7.73
CA ASN A 150 8.13 -7.78 8.56
C ASN A 150 8.43 -6.54 7.71
N LEU A 151 7.71 -5.47 8.00
CA LEU A 151 7.97 -4.14 7.46
C LEU A 151 7.99 -3.15 8.63
N TYR A 152 9.01 -2.34 8.68
CA TYR A 152 9.20 -1.30 9.67
C TYR A 152 9.01 0.06 9.03
N ASN A 153 8.41 0.98 9.77
CA ASN A 153 8.18 2.35 9.33
C ASN A 153 8.54 3.31 10.45
N VAL A 154 9.27 4.36 10.12
CA VAL A 154 9.42 5.54 10.97
C VAL A 154 9.09 6.78 10.16
N GLY A 155 8.48 7.75 10.80
CA GLY A 155 8.13 8.98 10.12
C GLY A 155 8.11 10.18 11.04
N ALA A 156 8.20 11.34 10.43
CA ALA A 156 8.08 12.63 11.07
C ALA A 156 7.23 13.56 10.22
N GLY A 157 6.46 14.43 10.87
CA GLY A 157 5.60 15.35 10.17
C GLY A 157 5.29 16.58 10.98
N ILE A 158 4.64 17.51 10.32
CA ILE A 158 4.11 18.71 10.95
C ILE A 158 2.75 19.05 10.35
N THR A 159 1.78 19.30 11.22
CA THR A 159 0.50 19.85 10.83
C THR A 159 0.47 21.33 11.21
N PHE A 160 0.10 22.14 10.27
CA PHE A 160 -0.13 23.55 10.43
C PHE A 160 -1.64 23.82 10.35
N LEU A 161 -2.21 24.47 11.38
CA LEU A 161 -3.61 24.85 11.42
C LEU A 161 -3.70 26.37 11.60
N SER A 162 -4.51 27.01 10.78
CA SER A 162 -4.92 28.38 10.98
C SER A 162 -6.39 28.41 11.37
N CYS A 163 -6.69 28.96 12.55
CA CYS A 163 -8.05 29.22 12.96
C CYS A 163 -8.33 30.71 12.83
N ASN A 164 -9.05 31.08 11.81
CA ASN A 164 -9.71 32.38 11.78
C ASN A 164 -11.03 32.20 12.51
N CYS A 165 -11.19 32.82 13.65
CA CYS A 165 -12.21 32.49 14.67
C CYS A 165 -13.67 32.61 14.24
N ASP A 166 -13.97 32.96 12.99
CA ASP A 166 -15.36 33.20 12.58
C ASP A 166 -15.93 32.29 11.47
N THR A 167 -15.16 31.72 10.56
CA THR A 167 -15.77 30.88 9.50
C THR A 167 -14.87 29.85 8.84
N ASP A 168 -13.58 30.08 8.64
CA ASP A 168 -12.78 29.21 7.81
C ASP A 168 -11.57 28.63 8.55
N THR A 169 -11.52 27.31 8.64
CA THR A 169 -10.35 26.61 9.20
C THR A 169 -9.63 25.88 8.09
N TRP A 170 -8.36 26.17 7.88
CA TRP A 170 -7.53 25.40 6.98
C TRP A 170 -6.39 24.70 7.71
N ALA A 171 -6.06 23.53 7.25
CA ALA A 171 -4.95 22.76 7.77
C ALA A 171 -4.08 22.25 6.62
N VAL A 172 -2.77 22.31 6.80
CA VAL A 172 -1.80 21.68 5.90
C VAL A 172 -0.93 20.76 6.73
N LYS A 173 -0.83 19.50 6.30
CA LYS A 173 0.04 18.51 6.91
C LYS A 173 1.10 18.10 5.92
N ALA A 174 2.37 18.15 6.32
CA ALA A 174 3.49 17.55 5.63
C ALA A 174 3.99 16.36 6.46
N LEU A 175 4.24 15.24 5.80
CA LEU A 175 4.68 14.01 6.44
C LEU A 175 5.77 13.37 5.59
N TYR A 176 6.81 12.86 6.24
CA TYR A 176 7.85 12.02 5.67
C TYR A 176 7.83 10.67 6.36
N ASP A 177 7.83 9.60 5.58
CA ASP A 177 7.89 8.22 6.02
C ASP A 177 9.10 7.52 5.39
N TYR A 178 9.76 6.68 6.18
CA TYR A 178 10.79 5.75 5.74
C TYR A 178 10.37 4.34 6.12
N ASP A 179 10.24 3.49 5.09
CA ASP A 179 9.91 2.08 5.24
C ASP A 179 11.13 1.22 4.93
N TRP A 180 11.32 0.12 5.68
CA TRP A 180 12.33 -0.88 5.39
C TRP A 180 11.89 -2.26 5.88
N ASN A 181 12.47 -3.32 5.32
CA ASN A 181 12.26 -4.69 5.76
C ASN A 181 13.58 -5.35 6.16
N ASP A 182 13.53 -6.64 6.50
CA ASP A 182 14.70 -7.42 6.92
C ASP A 182 15.62 -7.80 5.74
N SER A 183 15.14 -7.70 4.48
CA SER A 183 15.91 -7.89 3.25
C SER A 183 16.47 -6.55 2.74
N GLU A 184 16.43 -6.31 1.45
CA GLU A 184 17.03 -5.13 0.82
C GLU A 184 16.01 -4.05 0.43
N TYR A 185 14.75 -4.16 0.89
CA TYR A 185 13.73 -3.16 0.55
C TYR A 185 13.84 -1.93 1.44
N SER A 186 13.87 -0.77 0.82
CA SER A 186 13.66 0.52 1.50
C SER A 186 12.88 1.49 0.61
N SER A 187 12.06 2.32 1.22
CA SER A 187 11.23 3.31 0.53
C SER A 187 11.16 4.62 1.29
N HIS A 188 11.15 5.71 0.57
CA HIS A 188 10.97 7.05 1.09
C HIS A 188 9.68 7.64 0.52
N GLN A 189 8.80 8.12 1.38
CA GLN A 189 7.54 8.73 0.98
C GLN A 189 7.40 10.12 1.59
N VAL A 190 7.00 11.08 0.77
CA VAL A 190 6.60 12.42 1.20
C VAL A 190 5.14 12.61 0.88
N SER A 191 4.35 13.06 1.86
CA SER A 191 2.92 13.31 1.72
C SER A 191 2.60 14.75 2.11
N LEU A 192 1.76 15.39 1.31
CA LEU A 192 1.17 16.70 1.58
C LEU A 192 -0.35 16.56 1.56
N VAL A 193 -1.00 16.98 2.65
CA VAL A 193 -2.46 16.98 2.76
C VAL A 193 -2.93 18.37 3.14
N ALA A 194 -3.83 18.94 2.35
CA ALA A 194 -4.50 20.19 2.64
C ALA A 194 -5.98 19.92 2.93
N SER A 195 -6.52 20.54 3.96
CA SER A 195 -7.92 20.44 4.37
C SER A 195 -8.49 21.84 4.56
N LEU A 196 -9.67 22.06 4.03
CA LEU A 196 -10.44 23.29 4.19
C LEU A 196 -11.78 22.92 4.82
N LYS A 197 -12.15 23.64 5.86
CA LYS A 197 -13.48 23.54 6.45
C LYS A 197 -14.14 24.90 6.34
N PHE A 198 -15.26 24.98 5.64
CA PHE A 198 -16.10 26.13 5.40
C PHE A 198 -17.48 25.92 5.99
#